data_db7aab17a5279d88c6cd3de5b5491dc4
#
_entry.id   db7aab17a5279d88c6cd3de5b5491dc4
#
_cell.length_a   1.000
_cell.length_b   1.000
_cell.length_c   1.000
_cell.angle_alpha   90.00
_cell.angle_beta   90.00
_cell.angle_gamma   90.00
#
_symmetry.space_group_name_H-M   'P 1'
#
loop_
_entity.id
_entity.type
_entity.pdbx_description
1 polymer ?
#
loop_
_entity_poly.entity_id
_entity_poly.type
_entity_poly.pdbx_seq_one_letter_code
_entity_poly.pdbx_strand_id
1 'polypeptide(L)'
;MKKIFFGLLLIFFVINGVAFAQTAAPIGTTIDFGSALSPQQLSNSMQLLLSISLITLVPFFLISTTAFLRIVIVLSMIRTAIGTQQTPPNSVIIGFALFMTLFVMTPVFQDINSSAIVPYNQKKISQTKAFELGMIPLRKFMFRQTREADLRLFIQFSKIKPPTKFEEVPTYVLIPAYMISELKTAFQIGFLIFIPFIVIDLVVANILLSLGMFMLSPVMVSLPFKILLFVLADGWNLICRGLLTSFR
;
A
#
# COMPACT_ATOMS: atom_id res chain seq x y z
N MET A 1 -4.05 5.84 -21.32
CA MET A 1 -3.10 5.16 -20.45
C MET A 1 -1.78 5.93 -20.28
N LYS A 2 -1.04 6.30 -21.34
CA LYS A 2 0.25 7.03 -21.21
C LYS A 2 0.18 8.32 -20.40
N LYS A 3 -0.89 9.15 -20.55
CA LYS A 3 -1.02 10.43 -19.82
C LYS A 3 -1.29 10.27 -18.32
N ILE A 4 -1.99 9.22 -17.88
CA ILE A 4 -2.28 8.95 -16.46
C ILE A 4 -1.04 8.39 -15.77
N PHE A 5 -0.29 7.51 -16.44
CA PHE A 5 0.99 6.99 -15.96
C PHE A 5 2.03 8.10 -15.80
N PHE A 6 2.10 9.02 -16.77
CA PHE A 6 3.00 10.17 -16.70
C PHE A 6 2.60 11.16 -15.59
N GLY A 7 1.29 11.35 -15.37
CA GLY A 7 0.79 12.20 -14.27
C GLY A 7 1.12 11.67 -12.88
N LEU A 8 0.99 10.36 -12.66
CA LEU A 8 1.35 9.70 -11.39
C LEU A 8 2.87 9.68 -11.16
N LEU A 9 3.66 9.48 -12.22
CA LEU A 9 5.12 9.55 -12.16
C LEU A 9 5.58 10.99 -11.84
N LEU A 10 4.91 11.99 -12.41
CA LEU A 10 5.20 13.41 -12.19
C LEU A 10 4.84 13.81 -10.74
N ILE A 11 3.73 13.31 -10.18
CA ILE A 11 3.35 13.50 -8.78
C ILE A 11 4.40 12.86 -7.86
N PHE A 12 4.89 11.67 -8.17
CA PHE A 12 5.96 11.01 -7.41
C PHE A 12 7.27 11.80 -7.45
N PHE A 13 7.64 12.37 -8.60
CA PHE A 13 8.82 13.22 -8.75
C PHE A 13 8.67 14.57 -8.07
N VAL A 14 7.49 15.18 -8.10
CA VAL A 14 7.20 16.45 -7.41
C VAL A 14 7.26 16.27 -5.89
N ILE A 15 6.74 15.17 -5.35
CA ILE A 15 6.80 14.86 -3.92
C ILE A 15 8.26 14.66 -3.46
N ASN A 16 9.12 14.04 -4.28
CA ASN A 16 10.53 13.87 -3.94
C ASN A 16 11.40 15.10 -4.29
N GLY A 17 10.98 15.90 -5.28
CA GLY A 17 11.70 17.12 -5.68
C GLY A 17 11.57 18.29 -4.71
N VAL A 18 10.49 18.36 -3.95
CA VAL A 18 10.27 19.40 -2.91
C VAL A 18 11.24 19.22 -1.70
N ALA A 19 11.77 18.01 -1.50
CA ALA A 19 12.75 17.76 -0.43
C ALA A 19 14.16 18.32 -0.72
N PHE A 20 14.47 18.74 -1.94
CA PHE A 20 15.80 19.22 -2.33
C PHE A 20 15.88 20.70 -2.75
N ALA A 21 14.77 21.44 -2.77
CA ALA A 21 14.80 22.88 -3.08
C ALA A 21 14.84 23.72 -1.80
N GLN A 22 15.79 23.44 -0.90
CA GLN A 22 16.27 24.47 0.02
C GLN A 22 17.27 25.36 -0.74
N THR A 23 16.78 26.19 -1.67
CA THR A 23 17.50 27.40 -2.04
C THR A 23 17.47 28.30 -0.83
N ALA A 24 18.65 28.51 -0.24
CA ALA A 24 18.85 29.47 0.80
C ALA A 24 18.28 30.83 0.33
N ALA A 25 17.12 31.19 0.84
CA ALA A 25 16.65 32.56 0.74
C ALA A 25 17.64 33.45 1.51
N PRO A 26 18.00 34.63 1.01
CA PRO A 26 18.92 35.51 1.72
C PRO A 26 18.34 35.83 3.09
N ILE A 27 19.12 35.54 4.13
CA ILE A 27 18.83 35.87 5.52
C ILE A 27 18.84 37.39 5.62
N GLY A 28 17.69 38.04 5.48
CA GLY A 28 17.59 39.50 5.47
C GLY A 28 16.18 40.05 5.41
N THR A 29 15.15 39.19 5.30
CA THR A 29 13.77 39.67 5.41
C THR A 29 13.38 39.74 6.88
N THR A 30 13.31 40.94 7.43
CA THR A 30 12.60 41.21 8.68
C THR A 30 11.17 40.67 8.53
N ILE A 31 10.83 39.63 9.28
CA ILE A 31 9.45 39.11 9.31
C ILE A 31 8.63 40.22 10.00
N ASP A 32 7.88 40.97 9.22
CA ASP A 32 6.93 41.94 9.74
C ASP A 32 5.71 41.18 10.31
N PHE A 33 5.78 40.87 11.59
CA PHE A 33 4.72 40.18 12.32
C PHE A 33 3.38 40.94 12.26
N GLY A 34 3.37 42.26 12.04
CA GLY A 34 2.16 43.06 11.94
C GLY A 34 1.36 42.77 10.68
N SER A 35 2.04 42.62 9.54
CA SER A 35 1.40 42.24 8.26
C SER A 35 1.04 40.76 8.21
N ALA A 36 1.85 39.88 8.85
CA ALA A 36 1.62 38.43 8.91
C ALA A 36 0.34 38.06 9.70
N LEU A 37 -0.10 38.90 10.62
CA LEU A 37 -1.30 38.71 11.44
C LEU A 37 -2.58 39.31 10.85
N SER A 38 -2.54 39.84 9.60
CA SER A 38 -3.76 40.29 8.94
C SER A 38 -4.72 39.10 8.70
N PRO A 39 -6.04 39.27 8.89
CA PRO A 39 -7.01 38.19 8.75
C PRO A 39 -6.96 37.49 7.38
N GLN A 40 -6.63 38.22 6.31
CA GLN A 40 -6.49 37.71 4.96
C GLN A 40 -5.27 36.82 4.79
N GLN A 41 -4.12 37.21 5.35
CA GLN A 41 -2.88 36.43 5.27
C GLN A 41 -2.94 35.19 6.18
N LEU A 42 -3.56 35.30 7.36
CA LEU A 42 -3.85 34.16 8.22
C LEU A 42 -4.75 33.14 7.52
N SER A 43 -5.80 33.61 6.82
CA SER A 43 -6.68 32.72 6.03
C SER A 43 -5.92 31.99 4.93
N ASN A 44 -5.07 32.69 4.16
CA ASN A 44 -4.26 32.09 3.11
C ASN A 44 -3.22 31.11 3.67
N SER A 45 -2.56 31.48 4.78
CA SER A 45 -1.58 30.62 5.45
C SER A 45 -2.23 29.35 6.01
N MET A 46 -3.40 29.47 6.62
CA MET A 46 -4.17 28.31 7.10
C MET A 46 -4.62 27.42 5.94
N GLN A 47 -5.06 27.98 4.81
CA GLN A 47 -5.43 27.22 3.63
C GLN A 47 -4.24 26.46 3.03
N LEU A 48 -3.05 27.09 2.98
CA LEU A 48 -1.83 26.41 2.56
C LEU A 48 -1.44 25.27 3.52
N LEU A 49 -1.48 25.50 4.82
CA LEU A 49 -1.20 24.47 5.82
C LEU A 49 -2.16 23.29 5.73
N LEU A 50 -3.46 23.54 5.56
CA LEU A 50 -4.46 22.52 5.33
C LEU A 50 -4.21 21.74 4.03
N SER A 51 -3.84 22.43 2.95
CA SER A 51 -3.53 21.80 1.67
C SER A 51 -2.32 20.91 1.76
N ILE A 52 -1.24 21.36 2.41
CA ILE A 52 -0.03 20.55 2.65
C ILE A 52 -0.37 19.35 3.52
N SER A 53 -1.14 19.56 4.60
CA SER A 53 -1.58 18.49 5.50
C SER A 53 -2.40 17.43 4.76
N LEU A 54 -3.31 17.82 3.86
CA LEU A 54 -4.07 16.88 3.04
C LEU A 54 -3.16 16.09 2.08
N ILE A 55 -2.18 16.74 1.47
CA ILE A 55 -1.23 16.06 0.57
C ILE A 55 -0.40 15.02 1.31
N THR A 56 0.03 15.30 2.54
CA THR A 56 0.79 14.34 3.35
C THR A 56 -0.01 13.10 3.76
N LEU A 57 -1.35 13.19 3.76
CA LEU A 57 -2.24 12.05 4.03
C LEU A 57 -2.48 11.14 2.82
N VAL A 58 -2.18 11.60 1.59
CA VAL A 58 -2.40 10.82 0.35
C VAL A 58 -1.75 9.43 0.40
N PRO A 59 -0.47 9.27 0.81
CA PRO A 59 0.16 7.95 0.92
C PRO A 59 -0.59 7.01 1.88
N PHE A 60 -1.10 7.54 3.00
CA PHE A 60 -1.88 6.77 3.95
C PHE A 60 -3.17 6.21 3.32
N PHE A 61 -3.90 7.05 2.57
CA PHE A 61 -5.09 6.60 1.85
C PHE A 61 -4.77 5.54 0.79
N LEU A 62 -3.67 5.69 0.05
CA LEU A 62 -3.24 4.68 -0.92
C LEU A 62 -2.97 3.34 -0.25
N ILE A 63 -2.26 3.33 0.88
CA ILE A 63 -1.95 2.12 1.63
C ILE A 63 -3.24 1.48 2.18
N SER A 64 -4.15 2.27 2.72
CA SER A 64 -5.35 1.78 3.43
C SER A 64 -6.51 1.37 2.53
N THR A 65 -6.52 1.77 1.24
CA THR A 65 -7.68 1.56 0.35
C THR A 65 -7.37 0.80 -0.93
N THR A 66 -6.10 0.46 -1.18
CA THR A 66 -5.67 -0.24 -2.40
C THR A 66 -5.01 -1.59 -2.10
N ALA A 67 -4.67 -2.34 -3.16
CA ALA A 67 -3.95 -3.61 -3.07
C ALA A 67 -2.54 -3.51 -2.45
N PHE A 68 -2.03 -2.30 -2.20
CA PHE A 68 -0.65 -2.06 -1.78
C PHE A 68 -0.28 -2.76 -0.48
N LEU A 69 -1.17 -2.74 0.51
CA LEU A 69 -0.91 -3.30 1.84
C LEU A 69 -0.58 -4.79 1.78
N ARG A 70 -1.39 -5.59 1.09
CA ARG A 70 -1.15 -7.03 0.91
C ARG A 70 0.16 -7.30 0.16
N ILE A 71 0.36 -6.59 -0.94
CA ILE A 71 1.50 -6.81 -1.82
C ILE A 71 2.81 -6.49 -1.11
N VAL A 72 2.91 -5.34 -0.43
CA VAL A 72 4.16 -4.93 0.24
C VAL A 72 4.51 -5.86 1.40
N ILE A 73 3.51 -6.33 2.16
CA ILE A 73 3.74 -7.26 3.27
C ILE A 73 4.23 -8.60 2.75
N VAL A 74 3.57 -9.18 1.74
CA VAL A 74 3.98 -10.46 1.17
C VAL A 74 5.40 -10.38 0.60
N LEU A 75 5.72 -9.34 -0.18
CA LEU A 75 7.06 -9.13 -0.73
C LEU A 75 8.12 -8.98 0.38
N SER A 76 7.78 -8.30 1.47
CA SER A 76 8.68 -8.18 2.63
C SER A 76 8.88 -9.51 3.35
N MET A 77 7.83 -10.31 3.48
CA MET A 77 7.89 -11.65 4.09
C MET A 77 8.74 -12.62 3.28
N ILE A 78 8.72 -12.54 1.93
CA ILE A 78 9.59 -13.34 1.06
C ILE A 78 11.07 -13.11 1.37
N ARG A 79 11.49 -11.84 1.45
CA ARG A 79 12.86 -11.49 1.80
C ARG A 79 13.29 -12.14 3.13
N THR A 80 12.40 -12.10 4.12
CA THR A 80 12.65 -12.71 5.43
C THR A 80 12.68 -14.24 5.35
N ALA A 81 11.80 -14.86 4.56
CA ALA A 81 11.72 -16.30 4.39
C ALA A 81 12.99 -16.88 3.75
N ILE A 82 13.54 -16.23 2.74
CA ILE A 82 14.79 -16.62 2.08
C ILE A 82 15.99 -16.45 3.05
N GLY A 83 15.86 -15.53 4.05
CA GLY A 83 16.94 -15.26 5.01
C GLY A 83 17.89 -14.14 4.57
N THR A 84 17.60 -13.44 3.49
CA THR A 84 18.35 -12.27 3.06
C THR A 84 17.90 -11.04 3.86
N GLN A 85 18.71 -10.60 4.83
CA GLN A 85 18.30 -9.55 5.78
C GLN A 85 18.07 -8.19 5.12
N GLN A 86 18.79 -7.85 4.04
CA GLN A 86 18.76 -6.53 3.41
C GLN A 86 18.57 -6.52 1.88
N THR A 87 18.52 -7.68 1.24
CA THR A 87 18.40 -7.79 -0.22
C THR A 87 17.11 -8.53 -0.60
N PRO A 88 16.25 -7.94 -1.46
CA PRO A 88 16.32 -6.62 -2.05
C PRO A 88 16.08 -5.47 -1.05
N PRO A 89 16.63 -4.24 -1.30
CA PRO A 89 16.40 -3.07 -0.44
C PRO A 89 14.92 -2.70 -0.32
N ASN A 90 14.53 -2.03 0.77
CA ASN A 90 13.13 -1.60 1.00
C ASN A 90 12.58 -0.74 -0.14
N SER A 91 13.40 0.15 -0.71
CA SER A 91 13.00 0.99 -1.85
C SER A 91 12.58 0.18 -3.08
N VAL A 92 13.29 -0.93 -3.36
CA VAL A 92 12.96 -1.85 -4.46
C VAL A 92 11.65 -2.58 -4.17
N ILE A 93 11.45 -3.08 -2.95
CA ILE A 93 10.22 -3.75 -2.54
C ILE A 93 9.02 -2.80 -2.64
N ILE A 94 9.16 -1.58 -2.12
CA ILE A 94 8.11 -0.57 -2.17
C ILE A 94 7.81 -0.17 -3.62
N GLY A 95 8.83 0.09 -4.43
CA GLY A 95 8.67 0.42 -5.85
C GLY A 95 7.94 -0.69 -6.61
N PHE A 96 8.35 -1.95 -6.41
CA PHE A 96 7.70 -3.09 -7.04
C PHE A 96 6.26 -3.28 -6.57
N ALA A 97 6.00 -3.12 -5.25
CA ALA A 97 4.65 -3.17 -4.70
C ALA A 97 3.75 -2.08 -5.30
N LEU A 98 4.26 -0.86 -5.51
CA LEU A 98 3.52 0.21 -6.17
C LEU A 98 3.15 -0.13 -7.60
N PHE A 99 4.09 -0.65 -8.42
CA PHE A 99 3.81 -1.06 -9.80
C PHE A 99 2.77 -2.18 -9.86
N MET A 100 2.90 -3.21 -9.01
CA MET A 100 1.91 -4.27 -8.92
C MET A 100 0.54 -3.74 -8.48
N THR A 101 0.50 -2.81 -7.53
CA THR A 101 -0.73 -2.15 -7.09
C THR A 101 -1.41 -1.40 -8.23
N LEU A 102 -0.66 -0.61 -9.00
CA LEU A 102 -1.20 0.08 -10.17
C LEU A 102 -1.79 -0.90 -11.19
N PHE A 103 -1.11 -2.03 -11.41
CA PHE A 103 -1.60 -3.07 -12.29
C PHE A 103 -2.93 -3.68 -11.81
N VAL A 104 -3.00 -4.08 -10.53
CA VAL A 104 -4.21 -4.65 -9.91
C VAL A 104 -5.37 -3.65 -9.90
N MET A 105 -5.08 -2.39 -9.60
CA MET A 105 -6.08 -1.31 -9.47
C MET A 105 -6.48 -0.68 -10.81
N THR A 106 -5.84 -1.06 -11.92
CA THR A 106 -6.17 -0.53 -13.26
C THR A 106 -7.68 -0.54 -13.57
N PRO A 107 -8.43 -1.65 -13.38
CA PRO A 107 -9.87 -1.64 -13.65
C PRO A 107 -10.62 -0.65 -12.75
N VAL A 108 -10.27 -0.57 -11.47
CA VAL A 108 -10.89 0.38 -10.52
C VAL A 108 -10.64 1.83 -10.96
N PHE A 109 -9.41 2.15 -11.38
CA PHE A 109 -9.10 3.49 -11.90
C PHE A 109 -9.81 3.80 -13.21
N GLN A 110 -10.01 2.82 -14.08
CA GLN A 110 -10.81 2.99 -15.31
C GLN A 110 -12.26 3.30 -14.98
N ASP A 111 -12.85 2.59 -14.02
CA ASP A 111 -14.22 2.84 -13.56
C ASP A 111 -14.35 4.23 -12.91
N ILE A 112 -13.39 4.67 -12.09
CA ILE A 112 -13.36 6.02 -11.53
C ILE A 112 -13.27 7.08 -12.64
N ASN A 113 -12.40 6.85 -13.62
CA ASN A 113 -12.23 7.79 -14.73
C ASN A 113 -13.52 7.95 -15.53
N SER A 114 -14.19 6.86 -15.87
CA SER A 114 -15.41 6.87 -16.69
C SER A 114 -16.62 7.41 -15.93
N SER A 115 -16.78 7.08 -14.64
CA SER A 115 -17.95 7.46 -13.86
C SER A 115 -17.87 8.84 -13.20
N ALA A 116 -16.65 9.32 -12.93
CA ALA A 116 -16.44 10.56 -12.18
C ALA A 116 -15.60 11.61 -12.93
N ILE A 117 -14.37 11.26 -13.37
CA ILE A 117 -13.43 12.24 -13.89
C ILE A 117 -13.88 12.78 -15.25
N VAL A 118 -14.28 11.91 -16.18
CA VAL A 118 -14.72 12.31 -17.52
C VAL A 118 -15.98 13.17 -17.46
N PRO A 119 -17.07 12.77 -16.74
CA PRO A 119 -18.26 13.63 -16.63
C PRO A 119 -17.99 14.96 -15.93
N TYR A 120 -17.10 15.00 -14.94
CA TYR A 120 -16.70 16.25 -14.28
C TYR A 120 -15.96 17.19 -15.24
N ASN A 121 -14.99 16.69 -15.99
CA ASN A 121 -14.26 17.49 -16.98
C ASN A 121 -15.18 18.01 -18.11
N GLN A 122 -16.24 17.27 -18.42
CA GLN A 122 -17.29 17.69 -19.36
C GLN A 122 -18.31 18.64 -18.71
N LYS A 123 -18.12 19.07 -17.45
CA LYS A 123 -19.04 19.94 -16.70
C LYS A 123 -20.45 19.39 -16.57
N LYS A 124 -20.65 18.06 -16.69
CA LYS A 124 -21.95 17.40 -16.57
C LYS A 124 -22.37 17.16 -15.11
N ILE A 125 -21.40 17.11 -14.21
CA ILE A 125 -21.62 16.87 -12.77
C ILE A 125 -20.81 17.84 -11.93
N SER A 126 -21.29 18.12 -10.71
CA SER A 126 -20.57 18.94 -9.74
C SER A 126 -19.37 18.19 -9.15
N GLN A 127 -18.43 18.92 -8.52
CA GLN A 127 -17.27 18.34 -7.83
C GLN A 127 -17.70 17.35 -6.73
N THR A 128 -18.72 17.71 -5.94
CA THR A 128 -19.25 16.83 -4.88
C THR A 128 -19.78 15.54 -5.47
N LYS A 129 -20.53 15.61 -6.58
CA LYS A 129 -21.07 14.42 -7.24
C LYS A 129 -19.99 13.57 -7.88
N ALA A 130 -18.93 14.17 -8.42
CA ALA A 130 -17.79 13.46 -8.96
C ALA A 130 -17.05 12.69 -7.85
N PHE A 131 -16.88 13.29 -6.67
CA PHE A 131 -16.28 12.60 -5.52
C PHE A 131 -17.14 11.39 -5.07
N GLU A 132 -18.45 11.56 -4.92
CA GLU A 132 -19.36 10.47 -4.57
C GLU A 132 -19.27 9.32 -5.57
N LEU A 133 -19.36 9.60 -6.87
CA LEU A 133 -19.30 8.58 -7.92
C LEU A 133 -17.93 7.91 -8.01
N GLY A 134 -16.85 8.65 -7.81
CA GLY A 134 -15.49 8.12 -7.79
C GLY A 134 -15.20 7.19 -6.62
N MET A 135 -15.87 7.40 -5.48
CA MET A 135 -15.73 6.52 -4.31
C MET A 135 -16.41 5.15 -4.50
N ILE A 136 -17.40 5.03 -5.38
CA ILE A 136 -18.16 3.77 -5.55
C ILE A 136 -17.26 2.62 -6.02
N PRO A 137 -16.46 2.73 -7.10
CA PRO A 137 -15.58 1.65 -7.54
C PRO A 137 -14.53 1.26 -6.49
N LEU A 138 -13.98 2.23 -5.78
CA LEU A 138 -13.00 1.99 -4.72
C LEU A 138 -13.64 1.23 -3.55
N ARG A 139 -14.82 1.62 -3.10
CA ARG A 139 -15.58 0.92 -2.05
C ARG A 139 -15.93 -0.50 -2.49
N LYS A 140 -16.35 -0.70 -3.75
CA LYS A 140 -16.66 -2.01 -4.30
C LYS A 140 -15.44 -2.93 -4.30
N PHE A 141 -14.25 -2.39 -4.63
CA PHE A 141 -13.00 -3.13 -4.54
C PHE A 141 -12.70 -3.55 -3.09
N MET A 142 -12.71 -2.61 -2.14
CA MET A 142 -12.47 -2.91 -0.73
C MET A 142 -13.44 -3.95 -0.19
N PHE A 143 -14.73 -3.79 -0.50
CA PHE A 143 -15.77 -4.72 -0.02
C PHE A 143 -15.55 -6.15 -0.51
N ARG A 144 -15.18 -6.34 -1.80
CA ARG A 144 -14.87 -7.65 -2.37
C ARG A 144 -13.70 -8.36 -1.68
N GLN A 145 -12.75 -7.61 -1.16
CA GLN A 145 -11.56 -8.12 -0.49
C GLN A 145 -11.74 -8.23 1.04
N THR A 146 -12.83 -7.65 1.58
CA THR A 146 -13.11 -7.69 3.03
C THR A 146 -13.85 -8.97 3.40
N ARG A 147 -13.34 -9.68 4.40
CA ARG A 147 -13.98 -10.86 4.97
C ARG A 147 -15.21 -10.45 5.77
N GLU A 148 -16.27 -11.22 5.65
CA GLU A 148 -17.52 -10.95 6.36
C GLU A 148 -17.35 -10.88 7.88
N ALA A 149 -16.52 -11.74 8.46
CA ALA A 149 -16.23 -11.74 9.89
C ALA A 149 -15.57 -10.44 10.36
N ASP A 150 -14.63 -9.90 9.57
CA ASP A 150 -13.95 -8.66 9.90
C ASP A 150 -14.88 -7.45 9.74
N LEU A 151 -15.74 -7.45 8.72
CA LEU A 151 -16.74 -6.42 8.54
C LEU A 151 -17.77 -6.42 9.68
N ARG A 152 -18.28 -7.60 10.07
CA ARG A 152 -19.22 -7.74 11.19
C ARG A 152 -18.66 -7.20 12.50
N LEU A 153 -17.36 -7.45 12.76
CA LEU A 153 -16.69 -6.91 13.94
C LEU A 153 -16.85 -5.39 14.04
N PHE A 154 -16.49 -4.65 12.99
CA PHE A 154 -16.57 -3.18 13.00
C PHE A 154 -18.00 -2.66 12.99
N ILE A 155 -18.94 -3.34 12.33
CA ILE A 155 -20.37 -3.00 12.37
C ILE A 155 -20.88 -3.09 13.80
N GLN A 156 -20.57 -4.18 14.50
CA GLN A 156 -21.01 -4.39 15.89
C GLN A 156 -20.53 -3.27 16.84
N PHE A 157 -19.26 -2.86 16.70
CA PHE A 157 -18.71 -1.79 17.55
C PHE A 157 -19.11 -0.38 17.11
N SER A 158 -19.53 -0.18 15.87
CA SER A 158 -19.97 1.13 15.38
C SER A 158 -21.38 1.53 15.81
N LYS A 159 -22.12 0.63 16.48
CA LYS A 159 -23.51 0.85 16.93
C LYS A 159 -24.50 1.26 15.83
N ILE A 160 -24.17 1.00 14.56
CA ILE A 160 -25.07 1.21 13.43
C ILE A 160 -26.01 0.01 13.30
N LYS A 161 -27.20 0.25 12.71
CA LYS A 161 -28.07 -0.86 12.32
C LYS A 161 -27.33 -1.76 11.33
N PRO A 162 -27.46 -3.11 11.46
CA PRO A 162 -26.81 -4.01 10.51
C PRO A 162 -27.23 -3.67 9.07
N PRO A 163 -26.27 -3.30 8.20
CA PRO A 163 -26.59 -2.94 6.82
C PRO A 163 -27.07 -4.18 6.06
N THR A 164 -28.09 -4.01 5.24
CA THR A 164 -28.63 -5.07 4.38
C THR A 164 -27.99 -5.05 2.99
N LYS A 165 -27.42 -3.90 2.59
CA LYS A 165 -26.79 -3.70 1.29
C LYS A 165 -25.38 -3.12 1.47
N PHE A 166 -24.55 -3.36 0.46
CA PHE A 166 -23.18 -2.83 0.37
C PHE A 166 -23.13 -1.28 0.50
N GLU A 167 -24.07 -0.60 -0.13
CA GLU A 167 -24.14 0.87 -0.15
C GLU A 167 -24.35 1.47 1.23
N GLU A 168 -25.01 0.73 2.13
CA GLU A 168 -25.35 1.18 3.49
C GLU A 168 -24.16 1.12 4.45
N VAL A 169 -23.09 0.37 4.11
CA VAL A 169 -21.88 0.27 4.95
C VAL A 169 -21.12 1.58 4.92
N PRO A 170 -20.94 2.31 6.04
CA PRO A 170 -20.16 3.54 6.06
C PRO A 170 -18.68 3.28 5.72
N THR A 171 -18.05 4.22 5.01
CA THR A 171 -16.65 4.08 4.59
C THR A 171 -15.69 3.98 5.79
N TYR A 172 -15.98 4.69 6.91
CA TYR A 172 -15.16 4.63 8.12
C TYR A 172 -15.21 3.26 8.83
N VAL A 173 -16.22 2.43 8.54
CA VAL A 173 -16.34 1.03 9.00
C VAL A 173 -15.63 0.10 8.02
N LEU A 174 -15.78 0.35 6.72
CA LEU A 174 -15.24 -0.50 5.66
C LEU A 174 -13.71 -0.46 5.61
N ILE A 175 -13.09 0.73 5.72
CA ILE A 175 -11.61 0.86 5.61
C ILE A 175 -10.88 0.01 6.67
N PRO A 176 -11.16 0.12 7.99
CA PRO A 176 -10.43 -0.70 8.96
C PRO A 176 -10.77 -2.19 8.84
N ALA A 177 -12.00 -2.57 8.47
CA ALA A 177 -12.34 -3.96 8.20
C ALA A 177 -11.56 -4.53 7.02
N TYR A 178 -11.44 -3.76 5.94
CA TYR A 178 -10.63 -4.08 4.77
C TYR A 178 -9.15 -4.26 5.15
N MET A 179 -8.57 -3.29 5.89
CA MET A 179 -7.16 -3.37 6.30
C MET A 179 -6.85 -4.63 7.09
N ILE A 180 -7.70 -5.00 8.05
CA ILE A 180 -7.52 -6.25 8.83
C ILE A 180 -7.63 -7.48 7.92
N SER A 181 -8.57 -7.50 6.99
CA SER A 181 -8.73 -8.60 6.04
C SER A 181 -7.50 -8.74 5.13
N GLU A 182 -6.94 -7.61 4.66
CA GLU A 182 -5.72 -7.59 3.85
C GLU A 182 -4.50 -8.07 4.65
N LEU A 183 -4.35 -7.63 5.91
CA LEU A 183 -3.30 -8.10 6.81
C LEU A 183 -3.39 -9.61 7.02
N LYS A 184 -4.56 -10.15 7.36
CA LYS A 184 -4.78 -11.59 7.55
C LYS A 184 -4.43 -12.37 6.27
N THR A 185 -4.87 -11.89 5.12
CA THR A 185 -4.57 -12.54 3.84
C THR A 185 -3.09 -12.50 3.51
N ALA A 186 -2.44 -11.34 3.72
CA ALA A 186 -1.00 -11.20 3.52
C ALA A 186 -0.19 -12.16 4.41
N PHE A 187 -0.54 -12.27 5.70
CA PHE A 187 0.10 -13.21 6.61
C PHE A 187 -0.16 -14.67 6.25
N GLN A 188 -1.36 -15.01 5.77
CA GLN A 188 -1.65 -16.37 5.30
C GLN A 188 -0.80 -16.74 4.08
N ILE A 189 -0.71 -15.85 3.08
CA ILE A 189 0.15 -16.06 1.91
C ILE A 189 1.62 -16.16 2.35
N GLY A 190 2.06 -15.23 3.18
CA GLY A 190 3.43 -15.20 3.68
C GLY A 190 3.79 -16.48 4.45
N PHE A 191 2.90 -16.96 5.31
CA PHE A 191 3.10 -18.22 6.04
C PHE A 191 3.30 -19.42 5.08
N LEU A 192 2.47 -19.53 4.05
CA LEU A 192 2.62 -20.59 3.04
C LEU A 192 3.98 -20.51 2.32
N ILE A 193 4.45 -19.30 2.06
CA ILE A 193 5.76 -19.07 1.45
C ILE A 193 6.91 -19.49 2.40
N PHE A 194 6.74 -19.32 3.71
CA PHE A 194 7.77 -19.71 4.68
C PHE A 194 7.97 -21.23 4.79
N ILE A 195 6.93 -22.04 4.55
CA ILE A 195 6.99 -23.52 4.77
C ILE A 195 8.19 -24.17 4.08
N PRO A 196 8.42 -24.02 2.77
CA PRO A 196 9.55 -24.69 2.10
C PRO A 196 10.90 -24.25 2.65
N PHE A 197 11.05 -23.00 3.07
CA PHE A 197 12.31 -22.47 3.60
C PHE A 197 12.57 -22.96 5.03
N ILE A 198 11.53 -23.10 5.86
CA ILE A 198 11.65 -23.69 7.20
C ILE A 198 12.07 -25.17 7.10
N VAL A 199 11.54 -25.91 6.13
CA VAL A 199 11.95 -27.31 5.91
C VAL A 199 13.44 -27.39 5.61
N ILE A 200 13.98 -26.51 4.77
CA ILE A 200 15.42 -26.45 4.49
C ILE A 200 16.22 -26.15 5.76
N ASP A 201 15.77 -25.18 6.58
CA ASP A 201 16.45 -24.87 7.85
C ASP A 201 16.50 -26.08 8.78
N LEU A 202 15.37 -26.80 8.91
CA LEU A 202 15.30 -27.99 9.76
C LEU A 202 16.21 -29.14 9.27
N VAL A 203 16.25 -29.38 7.96
CA VAL A 203 17.14 -30.40 7.37
C VAL A 203 18.60 -30.06 7.64
N VAL A 204 19.01 -28.82 7.35
CA VAL A 204 20.38 -28.33 7.58
C VAL A 204 20.74 -28.40 9.07
N ALA A 205 19.82 -27.99 9.96
CA ALA A 205 20.04 -28.05 11.40
C ALA A 205 20.28 -29.49 11.87
N ASN A 206 19.47 -30.45 11.42
CA ASN A 206 19.63 -31.86 11.76
C ASN A 206 20.97 -32.44 11.26
N ILE A 207 21.39 -32.09 10.05
CA ILE A 207 22.69 -32.49 9.48
C ILE A 207 23.83 -31.96 10.35
N LEU A 208 23.83 -30.67 10.68
CA LEU A 208 24.87 -30.05 11.50
C LEU A 208 24.96 -30.66 12.89
N LEU A 209 23.82 -30.92 13.52
CA LEU A 209 23.77 -31.61 14.82
C LEU A 209 24.33 -33.01 14.74
N SER A 210 24.01 -33.76 13.70
CA SER A 210 24.54 -35.15 13.50
C SER A 210 26.05 -35.16 13.28
N LEU A 211 26.61 -34.09 12.72
CA LEU A 211 28.06 -33.93 12.52
C LEU A 211 28.79 -33.37 13.77
N GLY A 212 28.07 -33.10 14.86
CA GLY A 212 28.62 -32.49 16.06
C GLY A 212 28.96 -30.99 15.95
N MET A 213 28.45 -30.30 14.92
CA MET A 213 28.76 -28.89 14.63
C MET A 213 27.80 -27.96 15.37
N PHE A 214 27.81 -27.97 16.71
CA PHE A 214 26.85 -27.21 17.53
C PHE A 214 27.06 -25.70 17.49
N MET A 215 28.23 -25.19 17.10
CA MET A 215 28.53 -23.75 17.08
C MET A 215 28.19 -23.08 15.75
N LEU A 216 27.85 -23.80 14.71
CA LEU A 216 27.47 -23.25 13.44
C LEU A 216 25.98 -22.86 13.42
N SER A 217 25.70 -21.65 12.97
CA SER A 217 24.30 -21.22 12.77
C SER A 217 23.66 -21.95 11.59
N PRO A 218 22.61 -22.75 11.78
CA PRO A 218 21.93 -23.46 10.68
C PRO A 218 21.40 -22.49 9.61
N VAL A 219 20.92 -21.31 10.01
CA VAL A 219 20.37 -20.30 9.11
C VAL A 219 21.41 -19.77 8.12
N MET A 220 22.67 -19.60 8.58
CA MET A 220 23.75 -19.15 7.71
C MET A 220 24.16 -20.24 6.69
N VAL A 221 24.14 -21.50 7.11
CA VAL A 221 24.49 -22.62 6.24
C VAL A 221 23.36 -22.95 5.26
N SER A 222 22.10 -22.75 5.66
CA SER A 222 20.92 -23.00 4.81
C SER A 222 20.70 -21.91 3.74
N LEU A 223 21.20 -20.69 3.94
CA LEU A 223 20.97 -19.55 3.05
C LEU A 223 21.27 -19.83 1.56
N PRO A 224 22.43 -20.39 1.18
CA PRO A 224 22.71 -20.73 -0.23
C PRO A 224 21.66 -21.67 -0.83
N PHE A 225 21.22 -22.67 -0.08
CA PHE A 225 20.23 -23.67 -0.52
C PHE A 225 18.84 -23.03 -0.70
N LYS A 226 18.47 -22.09 0.15
CA LYS A 226 17.21 -21.33 0.03
C LYS A 226 17.21 -20.46 -1.22
N ILE A 227 18.31 -19.73 -1.48
CA ILE A 227 18.45 -18.93 -2.67
C ILE A 227 18.41 -19.80 -3.93
N LEU A 228 19.14 -20.92 -3.94
CA LEU A 228 19.15 -21.87 -5.05
C LEU A 228 17.74 -22.42 -5.33
N LEU A 229 17.01 -22.88 -4.30
CA LEU A 229 15.64 -23.34 -4.46
C LEU A 229 14.74 -22.26 -5.05
N PHE A 230 14.84 -21.04 -4.52
CA PHE A 230 14.04 -19.91 -4.97
C PHE A 230 14.26 -19.57 -6.46
N VAL A 231 15.52 -19.61 -6.90
CA VAL A 231 15.89 -19.35 -8.29
C VAL A 231 15.45 -20.50 -9.20
N LEU A 232 15.69 -21.76 -8.80
CA LEU A 232 15.29 -22.92 -9.60
C LEU A 232 13.78 -23.06 -9.76
N ALA A 233 13.01 -22.65 -8.74
CA ALA A 233 11.55 -22.67 -8.78
C ALA A 233 10.94 -21.45 -9.51
N ASP A 234 11.73 -20.56 -10.08
CA ASP A 234 11.27 -19.27 -10.61
C ASP A 234 10.38 -18.51 -9.60
N GLY A 235 10.90 -18.38 -8.38
CA GLY A 235 10.16 -17.91 -7.21
C GLY A 235 9.50 -16.54 -7.41
N TRP A 236 10.17 -15.60 -8.09
CA TRP A 236 9.57 -14.28 -8.38
C TRP A 236 8.30 -14.38 -9.22
N ASN A 237 8.30 -15.21 -10.25
CA ASN A 237 7.13 -15.42 -11.13
C ASN A 237 5.98 -16.08 -10.36
N LEU A 238 6.29 -17.13 -9.58
CA LEU A 238 5.28 -17.82 -8.76
C LEU A 238 4.60 -16.87 -7.78
N ILE A 239 5.36 -16.01 -7.12
CA ILE A 239 4.85 -15.05 -6.15
C ILE A 239 4.02 -13.98 -6.82
N CYS A 240 4.50 -13.39 -7.92
CA CYS A 240 3.74 -12.41 -8.69
C CYS A 240 2.41 -12.99 -9.17
N ARG A 241 2.45 -14.19 -9.73
CA ARG A 241 1.23 -14.91 -10.18
C ARG A 241 0.28 -15.16 -9.02
N GLY A 242 0.77 -15.67 -7.89
CA GLY A 242 -0.03 -15.92 -6.69
C GLY A 242 -0.69 -14.64 -6.15
N LEU A 243 0.07 -13.55 -6.04
CA LEU A 243 -0.43 -12.25 -5.61
C LEU A 243 -1.51 -11.71 -6.56
N LEU A 244 -1.25 -11.70 -7.88
CA LEU A 244 -2.20 -11.20 -8.87
C LEU A 244 -3.49 -12.03 -8.87
N THR A 245 -3.38 -13.35 -8.71
CA THR A 245 -4.53 -14.27 -8.67
C THR A 245 -5.36 -14.06 -7.39
N SER A 246 -4.72 -13.67 -6.28
CA SER A 246 -5.40 -13.48 -4.99
C SER A 246 -6.38 -12.30 -4.96
N PHE A 247 -6.37 -11.42 -5.98
CA PHE A 247 -7.29 -10.27 -6.12
C PHE A 247 -8.44 -10.50 -7.11
N ARG A 248 -8.48 -11.66 -7.76
CA ARG A 248 -9.53 -12.03 -8.72
C ARG A 248 -10.80 -12.53 -8.05
#